data_cf8c3feab1b4dfb4708e837a943ffb29
#
_entry.id   cf8c3feab1b4dfb4708e837a943ffb29
#
_cell.length_a   1.000
_cell.length_b   1.000
_cell.length_c   1.000
_cell.angle_alpha   90.00
_cell.angle_beta   90.00
_cell.angle_gamma   90.00
#
_symmetry.space_group_name_H-M   'P 1'
#
loop_
_entity.id
_entity.type
_entity.pdbx_description
1 polymer ?
#
loop_
_entity_poly.entity_id
_entity_poly.type
_entity_poly.pdbx_seq_one_letter_code
_entity_poly.pdbx_strand_id
1 'polypeptide(L)'
;GEKVFPHVFGTDSAGRDYIIRLLNGTRISLAVGFFASLIVLIIGMTVGSIAGYCGGKVDLIIMRIVDIIYSLPDTLMVILLATVLKVSIGDKLDGTPLAKIGSNIISLFIVFAVLYWVSMARLIRGQILSLREQEYVLAAQATGAKGRWIITRHLVPNCMSVIFISTALQIPNAIFTESFLVGQNARG
;
A
#
# COMPACT_ATOMS: atom_id res chain seq x y z
N GLY A 1 15.55 -43.72 20.86
CA GLY A 1 16.18 -42.61 20.17
C GLY A 1 15.12 -41.84 19.42
N GLU A 2 14.76 -40.63 19.87
CA GLU A 2 13.91 -39.68 19.12
C GLU A 2 14.62 -39.38 17.79
N LYS A 3 13.89 -39.60 16.69
CA LYS A 3 14.38 -39.19 15.38
C LYS A 3 14.35 -37.68 15.31
N VAL A 4 15.44 -37.02 15.68
CA VAL A 4 15.63 -35.59 15.49
C VAL A 4 15.72 -35.37 13.99
N PHE A 5 14.75 -34.64 13.45
CA PHE A 5 14.74 -34.24 12.03
C PHE A 5 16.03 -33.40 11.78
N PRO A 6 16.86 -33.77 10.79
CA PRO A 6 18.09 -33.01 10.56
C PRO A 6 17.73 -31.57 10.17
N HIS A 7 18.20 -30.62 10.97
CA HIS A 7 18.09 -29.19 10.66
C HIS A 7 19.03 -28.85 9.50
N VAL A 8 18.54 -28.95 8.26
CA VAL A 8 19.33 -28.83 7.02
C VAL A 8 20.10 -27.52 6.92
N PHE A 9 19.59 -26.44 7.51
CA PHE A 9 20.21 -25.11 7.53
C PHE A 9 20.61 -24.64 8.95
N GLY A 10 20.66 -25.56 9.90
CA GLY A 10 21.00 -25.26 11.28
C GLY A 10 19.86 -24.67 12.09
N THR A 11 20.18 -24.31 13.32
CA THR A 11 19.26 -23.71 14.29
C THR A 11 19.71 -22.29 14.65
N ASP A 12 18.77 -21.44 15.08
CA ASP A 12 19.08 -20.13 15.63
C ASP A 12 19.70 -20.26 17.05
N SER A 13 20.10 -19.11 17.63
CA SER A 13 20.64 -19.04 18.99
C SER A 13 19.72 -19.61 20.09
N ALA A 14 18.43 -19.79 19.78
CA ALA A 14 17.41 -20.37 20.65
C ALA A 14 17.09 -21.84 20.31
N GLY A 15 17.87 -22.50 19.45
CA GLY A 15 17.70 -23.91 19.06
C GLY A 15 16.52 -24.16 18.11
N ARG A 16 15.92 -23.12 17.48
CA ARG A 16 14.78 -23.24 16.58
C ARG A 16 15.27 -23.41 15.14
N ASP A 17 14.55 -24.24 14.35
CA ASP A 17 14.87 -24.49 12.95
C ASP A 17 14.81 -23.19 12.12
N TYR A 18 15.92 -22.89 11.46
CA TYR A 18 16.08 -21.66 10.69
C TYR A 18 15.15 -21.61 9.48
N ILE A 19 14.94 -22.74 8.77
CA ILE A 19 14.06 -22.80 7.61
C ILE A 19 12.62 -22.56 7.98
N ILE A 20 12.12 -23.22 9.02
CA ILE A 20 10.72 -23.07 9.45
C ILE A 20 10.44 -21.63 9.81
N ARG A 21 11.40 -20.98 10.48
CA ARG A 21 11.29 -19.58 10.86
C ARG A 21 11.32 -18.64 9.65
N LEU A 22 12.20 -18.92 8.66
CA LEU A 22 12.26 -18.17 7.41
C LEU A 22 10.94 -18.30 6.62
N LEU A 23 10.42 -19.50 6.47
CA LEU A 23 9.16 -19.76 5.75
C LEU A 23 7.97 -19.08 6.41
N ASN A 24 7.87 -19.14 7.74
CA ASN A 24 6.81 -18.48 8.49
C ASN A 24 6.93 -16.94 8.38
N GLY A 25 8.14 -16.39 8.50
CA GLY A 25 8.39 -14.97 8.30
C GLY A 25 8.01 -14.52 6.89
N THR A 26 8.48 -15.23 5.87
CA THR A 26 8.16 -14.93 4.46
C THR A 26 6.67 -14.94 4.19
N ARG A 27 5.92 -15.92 4.74
CA ARG A 27 4.46 -15.97 4.59
C ARG A 27 3.77 -14.75 5.17
N ILE A 28 4.20 -14.29 6.34
CA ILE A 28 3.63 -13.11 6.99
C ILE A 28 3.98 -11.86 6.19
N SER A 29 5.24 -11.67 5.81
CA SER A 29 5.69 -10.50 5.04
C SER A 29 5.02 -10.41 3.67
N LEU A 30 4.84 -11.54 2.97
CA LEU A 30 4.11 -11.57 1.70
C LEU A 30 2.62 -11.19 1.90
N ALA A 31 1.98 -11.69 2.94
CA ALA A 31 0.60 -11.32 3.25
C ALA A 31 0.48 -9.81 3.56
N VAL A 32 1.36 -9.29 4.40
CA VAL A 32 1.40 -7.85 4.72
C VAL A 32 1.63 -7.02 3.45
N GLY A 33 2.63 -7.38 2.64
CA GLY A 33 2.93 -6.69 1.39
C GLY A 33 1.75 -6.69 0.41
N PHE A 34 1.07 -7.82 0.28
CA PHE A 34 -0.11 -7.94 -0.57
C PHE A 34 -1.27 -7.07 -0.10
N PHE A 35 -1.65 -7.13 1.17
CA PHE A 35 -2.75 -6.32 1.70
C PHE A 35 -2.41 -4.82 1.71
N ALA A 36 -1.16 -4.46 2.04
CA ALA A 36 -0.71 -3.08 1.97
C ALA A 36 -0.80 -2.52 0.56
N SER A 37 -0.30 -3.27 -0.45
CA SER A 37 -0.39 -2.84 -1.85
C SER A 37 -1.83 -2.72 -2.35
N LEU A 38 -2.73 -3.56 -1.87
CA LEU A 38 -4.16 -3.49 -2.20
C LEU A 38 -4.80 -2.20 -1.64
N ILE A 39 -4.47 -1.82 -0.41
CA ILE A 39 -4.95 -0.57 0.20
C ILE A 39 -4.44 0.64 -0.60
N VAL A 40 -3.15 0.68 -0.90
CA VAL A 40 -2.51 1.72 -1.70
C VAL A 40 -3.17 1.83 -3.08
N LEU A 41 -3.44 0.68 -3.72
CA LEU A 41 -4.11 0.61 -5.02
C LEU A 41 -5.52 1.21 -4.96
N ILE A 42 -6.33 0.80 -4.00
CA ILE A 42 -7.73 1.27 -3.90
C ILE A 42 -7.78 2.78 -3.68
N ILE A 43 -6.98 3.30 -2.75
CA ILE A 43 -6.96 4.74 -2.44
C ILE A 43 -6.38 5.50 -3.64
N GLY A 44 -5.22 5.09 -4.14
CA GLY A 44 -4.54 5.75 -5.24
C GLY A 44 -5.36 5.76 -6.53
N MET A 45 -6.03 4.63 -6.84
CA MET A 45 -6.92 4.51 -8.00
C MET A 45 -8.13 5.44 -7.87
N THR A 46 -8.75 5.48 -6.72
CA THR A 46 -9.92 6.34 -6.50
C THR A 46 -9.55 7.83 -6.63
N VAL A 47 -8.52 8.26 -5.89
CA VAL A 47 -8.09 9.66 -5.86
C VAL A 47 -7.50 10.09 -7.21
N GLY A 48 -6.63 9.26 -7.80
CA GLY A 48 -6.00 9.54 -9.08
C GLY A 48 -7.00 9.61 -10.23
N SER A 49 -8.01 8.72 -10.24
CA SER A 49 -9.06 8.74 -11.26
C SER A 49 -9.94 9.97 -11.15
N ILE A 50 -10.31 10.38 -9.94
CA ILE A 50 -11.11 11.60 -9.73
C ILE A 50 -10.32 12.83 -10.18
N ALA A 51 -9.05 12.96 -9.75
CA ALA A 51 -8.20 14.07 -10.14
C ALA A 51 -8.02 14.16 -11.66
N GLY A 52 -7.65 13.03 -12.29
CA GLY A 52 -7.41 12.98 -13.74
C GLY A 52 -8.68 13.22 -14.57
N TYR A 53 -9.83 12.68 -14.16
CA TYR A 53 -11.07 12.83 -14.91
C TYR A 53 -11.69 14.22 -14.74
N CYS A 54 -11.84 14.71 -13.51
CA CYS A 54 -12.46 16.01 -13.24
C CYS A 54 -11.60 17.17 -13.74
N GLY A 55 -10.28 17.09 -13.58
CA GLY A 55 -9.36 18.14 -13.98
C GLY A 55 -9.56 19.45 -13.23
N GLY A 56 -9.03 20.56 -13.77
CA GLY A 56 -9.24 21.92 -13.30
C GLY A 56 -8.95 22.11 -11.79
N LYS A 57 -9.86 22.74 -11.08
CA LYS A 57 -9.71 23.04 -9.64
C LYS A 57 -9.67 21.80 -8.76
N VAL A 58 -10.39 20.74 -9.10
CA VAL A 58 -10.42 19.47 -8.36
C VAL A 58 -9.05 18.80 -8.42
N ASP A 59 -8.51 18.70 -9.61
CA ASP A 59 -7.17 18.17 -9.83
C ASP A 59 -6.12 18.99 -9.08
N LEU A 60 -6.18 20.30 -9.17
CA LEU A 60 -5.23 21.22 -8.51
C LEU A 60 -5.26 21.04 -6.98
N ILE A 61 -6.43 20.96 -6.36
CA ILE A 61 -6.55 20.79 -4.90
C ILE A 61 -6.02 19.43 -4.48
N ILE A 62 -6.42 18.35 -5.16
CA ILE A 62 -5.98 16.99 -4.85
C ILE A 62 -4.46 16.89 -5.00
N MET A 63 -3.89 17.41 -6.09
CA MET A 63 -2.45 17.35 -6.31
C MET A 63 -1.67 18.23 -5.33
N ARG A 64 -2.21 19.31 -4.82
CA ARG A 64 -1.57 20.06 -3.73
C ARG A 64 -1.44 19.24 -2.45
N ILE A 65 -2.48 18.51 -2.08
CA ILE A 65 -2.41 17.60 -0.92
C ILE A 65 -1.37 16.50 -1.16
N VAL A 66 -1.39 15.91 -2.35
CA VAL A 66 -0.41 14.91 -2.79
C VAL A 66 1.02 15.46 -2.71
N ASP A 67 1.25 16.69 -3.18
CA ASP A 67 2.56 17.34 -3.18
C ASP A 67 3.06 17.65 -1.76
N ILE A 68 2.18 18.06 -0.85
CA ILE A 68 2.51 18.27 0.55
C ILE A 68 2.99 16.97 1.20
N ILE A 69 2.24 15.89 1.03
CA ILE A 69 2.62 14.59 1.60
C ILE A 69 3.95 14.11 0.98
N TYR A 70 4.11 14.25 -0.32
CA TYR A 70 5.30 13.79 -1.04
C TYR A 70 6.57 14.63 -0.76
N SER A 71 6.42 15.86 -0.27
CA SER A 71 7.56 16.73 0.07
C SER A 71 8.28 16.31 1.35
N LEU A 72 7.67 15.44 2.15
CA LEU A 72 8.24 14.95 3.40
C LEU A 72 9.13 13.74 3.15
N PRO A 73 10.29 13.63 3.84
CA PRO A 73 11.14 12.43 3.71
C PRO A 73 10.39 11.19 4.17
N ASP A 74 10.15 10.24 3.25
CA ASP A 74 9.36 9.03 3.48
C ASP A 74 9.79 8.28 4.75
N THR A 75 11.09 8.03 4.90
CA THR A 75 11.62 7.26 6.02
C THR A 75 11.32 7.90 7.37
N LEU A 76 11.45 9.23 7.47
CA LEU A 76 11.16 9.96 8.71
C LEU A 76 9.66 9.91 9.04
N MET A 77 8.81 10.09 8.03
CA MET A 77 7.36 10.04 8.21
C MET A 77 6.87 8.65 8.60
N VAL A 78 7.44 7.61 7.98
CA VAL A 78 7.13 6.21 8.32
C VAL A 78 7.46 5.91 9.78
N ILE A 79 8.68 6.27 10.23
CA ILE A 79 9.12 6.03 11.61
C ILE A 79 8.26 6.80 12.59
N LEU A 80 8.06 8.09 12.36
CA LEU A 80 7.30 8.96 13.25
C LEU A 80 5.85 8.49 13.36
N LEU A 81 5.19 8.24 12.23
CA LEU A 81 3.80 7.82 12.20
C LEU A 81 3.62 6.43 12.82
N ALA A 82 4.51 5.47 12.51
CA ALA A 82 4.47 4.14 13.10
C ALA A 82 4.65 4.19 14.62
N THR A 83 5.57 5.02 15.13
CA THR A 83 5.81 5.17 16.56
C THR A 83 4.62 5.80 17.27
N VAL A 84 4.08 6.89 16.74
CA VAL A 84 2.90 7.57 17.29
C VAL A 84 1.69 6.65 17.30
N LEU A 85 1.44 5.93 16.21
CA LEU A 85 0.32 4.99 16.11
C LEU A 85 0.48 3.81 17.07
N LYS A 86 1.69 3.26 17.21
CA LYS A 86 1.96 2.17 18.15
C LYS A 86 1.60 2.56 19.60
N VAL A 87 2.01 3.75 20.02
CA VAL A 87 1.70 4.27 21.36
C VAL A 87 0.21 4.60 21.50
N SER A 88 -0.39 5.23 20.49
CA SER A 88 -1.79 5.70 20.57
C SER A 88 -2.82 4.57 20.44
N ILE A 89 -2.50 3.50 19.71
CA ILE A 89 -3.43 2.41 19.39
C ILE A 89 -3.18 1.21 20.28
N GLY A 90 -1.96 1.00 20.80
CA GLY A 90 -1.60 -0.17 21.61
C GLY A 90 -2.58 -0.39 22.75
N ASP A 91 -2.80 0.63 23.55
CA ASP A 91 -3.67 0.57 24.74
C ASP A 91 -5.17 0.46 24.40
N LYS A 92 -5.59 0.90 23.20
CA LYS A 92 -7.00 0.91 22.78
C LYS A 92 -7.44 -0.39 22.09
N LEU A 93 -6.49 -1.22 21.68
CA LEU A 93 -6.77 -2.50 21.01
C LEU A 93 -6.99 -3.65 22.01
N ASP A 94 -6.59 -3.49 23.25
CA ASP A 94 -6.76 -4.52 24.27
C ASP A 94 -8.25 -4.84 24.47
N GLY A 95 -8.58 -6.13 24.29
CA GLY A 95 -9.95 -6.63 24.35
C GLY A 95 -10.74 -6.61 23.03
N THR A 96 -10.17 -6.11 21.93
CA THR A 96 -10.83 -6.16 20.62
C THR A 96 -10.35 -7.37 19.79
N PRO A 97 -11.16 -7.87 18.81
CA PRO A 97 -10.70 -8.90 17.87
C PRO A 97 -9.43 -8.52 17.08
N LEU A 98 -9.19 -7.21 16.93
CA LEU A 98 -8.04 -6.64 16.24
C LEU A 98 -6.74 -6.79 17.03
N ALA A 99 -6.81 -6.98 18.36
CA ALA A 99 -5.64 -7.26 19.20
C ALA A 99 -4.90 -8.53 18.75
N LYS A 100 -5.61 -9.50 18.15
CA LYS A 100 -5.02 -10.73 17.63
C LYS A 100 -4.09 -10.51 16.43
N ILE A 101 -4.28 -9.42 15.68
CA ILE A 101 -3.45 -9.06 14.52
C ILE A 101 -2.15 -8.40 14.98
N GLY A 102 -2.15 -7.80 16.17
CA GLY A 102 -1.02 -7.06 16.74
C GLY A 102 -1.00 -5.59 16.32
N SER A 103 -0.73 -4.72 17.27
CA SER A 103 -0.70 -3.25 17.08
C SER A 103 0.31 -2.81 16.02
N ASN A 104 1.44 -3.52 15.88
CA ASN A 104 2.47 -3.22 14.91
C ASN A 104 1.96 -3.37 13.46
N ILE A 105 1.24 -4.44 13.14
CA ILE A 105 0.71 -4.70 11.79
C ILE A 105 -0.37 -3.68 11.44
N ILE A 106 -1.25 -3.36 12.40
CA ILE A 106 -2.31 -2.36 12.19
C ILE A 106 -1.69 -0.98 11.94
N SER A 107 -0.70 -0.59 12.74
CA SER A 107 0.02 0.67 12.56
C SER A 107 0.68 0.75 11.18
N LEU A 108 1.26 -0.35 10.72
CA LEU A 108 1.88 -0.45 9.40
C LEU A 108 0.85 -0.25 8.27
N PHE A 109 -0.32 -0.88 8.33
CA PHE A 109 -1.38 -0.67 7.34
C PHE A 109 -1.88 0.78 7.31
N ILE A 110 -1.98 1.44 8.47
CA ILE A 110 -2.36 2.85 8.54
C ILE A 110 -1.28 3.73 7.89
N VAL A 111 0.00 3.44 8.12
CA VAL A 111 1.12 4.14 7.47
C VAL A 111 1.02 4.01 5.96
N PHE A 112 0.79 2.80 5.43
CA PHE A 112 0.61 2.60 3.99
C PHE A 112 -0.61 3.35 3.45
N ALA A 113 -1.74 3.31 4.18
CA ALA A 113 -2.96 3.99 3.79
C ALA A 113 -2.82 5.52 3.80
N VAL A 114 -1.92 6.09 4.60
CA VAL A 114 -1.75 7.55 4.71
C VAL A 114 -0.66 8.07 3.77
N LEU A 115 0.44 7.34 3.56
CA LEU A 115 1.61 7.86 2.86
C LEU A 115 1.79 7.31 1.43
N TYR A 116 1.60 6.01 1.23
CA TYR A 116 2.06 5.35 0.00
C TYR A 116 1.09 5.43 -1.19
N TRP A 117 -0.19 5.79 -0.96
CA TRP A 117 -1.17 5.95 -2.04
C TRP A 117 -0.84 7.13 -2.98
N VAL A 118 -0.04 8.07 -2.52
CA VAL A 118 0.31 9.31 -3.23
C VAL A 118 0.98 9.04 -4.57
N SER A 119 1.97 8.15 -4.61
CA SER A 119 2.67 7.78 -5.83
C SER A 119 1.74 7.08 -6.82
N MET A 120 0.88 6.18 -6.32
CA MET A 120 -0.13 5.49 -7.15
C MET A 120 -1.16 6.47 -7.70
N ALA A 121 -1.64 7.42 -6.90
CA ALA A 121 -2.59 8.43 -7.35
C ALA A 121 -2.02 9.30 -8.47
N ARG A 122 -0.74 9.70 -8.37
CA ARG A 122 -0.04 10.47 -9.40
C ARG A 122 0.09 9.71 -10.71
N LEU A 123 0.47 8.43 -10.62
CA LEU A 123 0.57 7.55 -11.77
C LEU A 123 -0.78 7.40 -12.48
N ILE A 124 -1.82 7.07 -11.74
CA ILE A 124 -3.16 6.84 -12.31
C ILE A 124 -3.74 8.13 -12.88
N ARG A 125 -3.55 9.26 -12.19
CA ARG A 125 -3.93 10.57 -12.73
C ARG A 125 -3.29 10.82 -14.10
N GLY A 126 -1.99 10.57 -14.25
CA GLY A 126 -1.29 10.73 -15.53
C GLY A 126 -1.89 9.86 -16.63
N GLN A 127 -2.19 8.61 -16.36
CA GLN A 127 -2.85 7.69 -17.30
C GLN A 127 -4.26 8.17 -17.66
N ILE A 128 -5.06 8.57 -16.69
CA ILE A 128 -6.43 9.05 -16.92
C ILE A 128 -6.45 10.35 -17.75
N LEU A 129 -5.52 11.26 -17.51
CA LEU A 129 -5.39 12.49 -18.31
C LEU A 129 -5.13 12.18 -19.79
N SER A 130 -4.26 11.23 -20.07
CA SER A 130 -3.97 10.80 -21.45
C SER A 130 -5.15 10.09 -22.11
N LEU A 131 -5.86 9.24 -21.37
CA LEU A 131 -6.95 8.44 -21.88
C LEU A 131 -8.26 9.22 -22.06
N ARG A 132 -8.52 10.23 -21.24
CA ARG A 132 -9.79 10.99 -21.32
C ARG A 132 -9.95 11.78 -22.60
N GLU A 133 -8.86 12.06 -23.31
CA GLU A 133 -8.85 12.78 -24.60
C GLU A 133 -9.03 11.85 -25.82
N GLN A 134 -9.14 10.55 -25.59
CA GLN A 134 -9.35 9.57 -26.64
C GLN A 134 -10.77 9.64 -27.20
N GLU A 135 -10.92 9.36 -28.51
CA GLU A 135 -12.16 9.49 -29.25
C GLU A 135 -13.33 8.70 -28.63
N TYR A 136 -13.06 7.48 -28.13
CA TYR A 136 -14.08 6.65 -27.51
C TYR A 136 -14.61 7.23 -26.20
N VAL A 137 -13.80 7.99 -25.47
CA VAL A 137 -14.20 8.68 -24.23
C VAL A 137 -15.05 9.91 -24.59
N LEU A 138 -14.61 10.67 -25.58
CA LEU A 138 -15.37 11.83 -26.08
C LEU A 138 -16.72 11.42 -26.64
N ALA A 139 -16.78 10.31 -27.38
CA ALA A 139 -18.04 9.74 -27.88
C ALA A 139 -18.98 9.32 -26.72
N ALA A 140 -18.44 8.69 -25.68
CA ALA A 140 -19.22 8.33 -24.50
C ALA A 140 -19.75 9.58 -23.75
N GLN A 141 -18.97 10.67 -23.70
CA GLN A 141 -19.43 11.93 -23.14
C GLN A 141 -20.53 12.58 -23.99
N ALA A 142 -20.38 12.57 -25.30
CA ALA A 142 -21.35 13.11 -26.24
C ALA A 142 -22.71 12.39 -26.16
N THR A 143 -22.72 11.10 -25.85
CA THR A 143 -23.95 10.32 -25.62
C THR A 143 -24.56 10.49 -24.22
N GLY A 144 -23.98 11.39 -23.38
CA GLY A 144 -24.48 11.70 -22.05
C GLY A 144 -24.11 10.71 -20.95
N ALA A 145 -23.08 9.88 -21.16
CA ALA A 145 -22.61 8.93 -20.14
C ALA A 145 -22.12 9.65 -18.88
N LYS A 146 -22.50 9.13 -17.70
CA LYS A 146 -22.07 9.69 -16.41
C LYS A 146 -20.57 9.50 -16.20
N GLY A 147 -19.87 10.51 -15.65
CA GLY A 147 -18.42 10.45 -15.42
C GLY A 147 -17.97 9.23 -14.63
N ARG A 148 -18.69 8.83 -13.58
CA ARG A 148 -18.41 7.59 -12.84
C ARG A 148 -18.41 6.35 -13.73
N TRP A 149 -19.36 6.26 -14.65
CA TRP A 149 -19.45 5.15 -15.58
C TRP A 149 -18.28 5.14 -16.56
N ILE A 150 -17.90 6.32 -17.09
CA ILE A 150 -16.76 6.48 -17.97
C ILE A 150 -15.47 6.04 -17.26
N ILE A 151 -15.24 6.50 -16.02
CA ILE A 151 -14.07 6.11 -15.23
C ILE A 151 -14.01 4.59 -15.07
N THR A 152 -15.07 3.97 -14.57
CA THR A 152 -15.07 2.55 -14.21
C THR A 152 -15.14 1.61 -15.41
N ARG A 153 -15.76 2.02 -16.50
CA ARG A 153 -15.99 1.14 -17.66
C ARG A 153 -15.00 1.34 -18.80
N HIS A 154 -14.43 2.54 -18.92
CA HIS A 154 -13.53 2.88 -20.01
C HIS A 154 -12.12 3.22 -19.53
N LEU A 155 -11.97 4.13 -18.59
CA LEU A 155 -10.65 4.65 -18.23
C LEU A 155 -9.84 3.65 -17.38
N VAL A 156 -10.39 3.20 -16.26
CA VAL A 156 -9.70 2.27 -15.35
C VAL A 156 -9.31 0.95 -16.04
N PRO A 157 -10.19 0.27 -16.80
CA PRO A 157 -9.79 -0.95 -17.51
C PRO A 157 -8.65 -0.75 -18.50
N ASN A 158 -8.59 0.39 -19.18
CA ASN A 158 -7.51 0.69 -20.12
C ASN A 158 -6.18 1.06 -19.46
N CYS A 159 -6.19 1.39 -18.14
CA CYS A 159 -4.97 1.61 -17.36
C CYS A 159 -4.47 0.33 -16.66
N MET A 160 -5.18 -0.79 -16.73
CA MET A 160 -4.94 -1.96 -15.89
C MET A 160 -3.52 -2.52 -16.01
N SER A 161 -2.92 -2.51 -17.20
CA SER A 161 -1.56 -2.99 -17.39
C SER A 161 -0.54 -2.21 -16.56
N VAL A 162 -0.63 -0.88 -16.57
CA VAL A 162 0.26 -0.01 -15.78
C VAL A 162 -0.03 -0.15 -14.28
N ILE A 163 -1.30 -0.27 -13.92
CA ILE A 163 -1.74 -0.48 -12.54
C ILE A 163 -1.19 -1.79 -11.98
N PHE A 164 -1.30 -2.90 -12.73
CA PHE A 164 -0.79 -4.20 -12.28
C PHE A 164 0.72 -4.19 -12.08
N ILE A 165 1.48 -3.64 -13.03
CA ILE A 165 2.94 -3.55 -12.90
C ILE A 165 3.31 -2.73 -11.67
N SER A 166 2.70 -1.56 -11.49
CA SER A 166 3.00 -0.68 -10.35
C SER A 166 2.59 -1.30 -9.02
N THR A 167 1.46 -2.00 -8.96
CA THR A 167 1.02 -2.72 -7.76
C THR A 167 1.97 -3.87 -7.42
N ALA A 168 2.41 -4.62 -8.43
CA ALA A 168 3.37 -5.70 -8.22
C ALA A 168 4.71 -5.18 -7.65
N LEU A 169 5.18 -4.01 -8.11
CA LEU A 169 6.37 -3.37 -7.58
C LEU A 169 6.19 -2.78 -6.16
N GLN A 170 4.96 -2.50 -5.74
CA GLN A 170 4.66 -2.07 -4.37
C GLN A 170 4.86 -3.17 -3.34
N ILE A 171 4.65 -4.45 -3.69
CA ILE A 171 4.81 -5.57 -2.76
C ILE A 171 6.22 -5.64 -2.18
N PRO A 172 7.31 -5.68 -2.98
CA PRO A 172 8.67 -5.63 -2.44
C PRO A 172 8.96 -4.39 -1.58
N ASN A 173 8.46 -3.22 -1.98
CA ASN A 173 8.62 -1.99 -1.21
C ASN A 173 7.94 -2.07 0.17
N ALA A 174 6.74 -2.65 0.23
CA ALA A 174 6.02 -2.86 1.48
C ALA A 174 6.77 -3.83 2.40
N ILE A 175 7.30 -4.93 1.87
CA ILE A 175 8.10 -5.91 2.61
C ILE A 175 9.38 -5.26 3.14
N PHE A 176 10.05 -4.46 2.33
CA PHE A 176 11.24 -3.73 2.76
C PHE A 176 10.93 -2.77 3.92
N THR A 177 9.86 -2.01 3.80
CA THR A 177 9.42 -1.07 4.85
C THR A 177 9.04 -1.80 6.15
N GLU A 178 8.32 -2.92 6.05
CA GLU A 178 8.01 -3.79 7.20
C GLU A 178 9.30 -4.26 7.88
N SER A 179 10.23 -4.82 7.11
CA SER A 179 11.51 -5.34 7.64
C SER A 179 12.34 -4.26 8.31
N PHE A 180 12.34 -3.05 7.75
CA PHE A 180 13.02 -1.89 8.31
C PHE A 180 12.42 -1.46 9.66
N LEU A 181 11.09 -1.39 9.75
CA LEU A 181 10.38 -1.02 11.00
C LEU A 181 10.57 -2.08 12.09
N VAL A 182 10.49 -3.37 11.73
CA VAL A 182 10.72 -4.49 12.67
C VAL A 182 12.16 -4.47 13.16
N GLY A 183 13.13 -4.22 12.29
CA GLY A 183 14.55 -4.12 12.65
C GLY A 183 14.85 -2.97 13.62
N GLN A 184 14.13 -1.86 13.53
CA GLN A 184 14.27 -0.74 14.48
C GLN A 184 13.68 -1.09 15.86
N ASN A 185 12.52 -1.74 15.89
CA ASN A 185 11.91 -2.18 17.16
C ASN A 185 12.71 -3.25 17.91
N ALA A 186 13.60 -3.98 17.23
CA ALA A 186 14.47 -4.98 17.84
C ALA A 186 15.75 -4.39 18.46
N ARG A 187 16.07 -3.13 18.20
CA ARG A 187 17.27 -2.43 18.68
C ARG A 187 17.00 -1.44 19.82
N GLY A 188 15.77 -1.17 20.16
CA GLY A 188 15.34 -0.34 21.28
C GLY A 188 14.67 -1.15 22.39
#